data_c7168da514a54edefc564ee43817555c
#
_entry.id   c7168da514a54edefc564ee43817555c
#
_cell.length_a   1.000
_cell.length_b   1.000
_cell.length_c   1.000
_cell.angle_alpha   90.00
_cell.angle_beta   90.00
_cell.angle_gamma   90.00
#
_symmetry.space_group_name_H-M   'P 1'
#
loop_
_entity.id
_entity.type
_entity.pdbx_description
1 polymer ?
#
loop_
_entity_poly.entity_id
_entity_poly.type
_entity_poly.pdbx_seq_one_letter_code
_entity_poly.pdbx_strand_id
1 'polypeptide(L)'
;MNIDLRKLVTEYDLNSQDKERIRYEFCFACASRIQHLLEQEKALSAYRDFEDYLRGSLDQAQFVKLQTSILEVANRHQGSTSLDGTKHSAVSATYALANAINGNAVAAAEYAAYSKVYGYGGYATNDLDSYQEEYAEQVKILRKLWNE
;
A
#
# COMPACT_ATOMS: atom_id res chain seq x y z
N MET A 1 -0.96 -11.20 8.76
CA MET A 1 -1.07 -11.78 7.40
C MET A 1 -2.52 -11.84 6.97
N ASN A 2 -2.83 -11.31 5.81
CA ASN A 2 -4.19 -11.36 5.25
C ASN A 2 -4.34 -12.65 4.43
N ILE A 3 -4.78 -13.72 5.08
CA ILE A 3 -4.85 -15.06 4.49
C ILE A 3 -5.83 -15.10 3.32
N ASP A 4 -7.01 -14.50 3.49
CA ASP A 4 -8.04 -14.50 2.44
C ASP A 4 -7.59 -13.72 1.21
N LEU A 5 -6.89 -12.60 1.42
CA LEU A 5 -6.33 -11.82 0.32
C LEU A 5 -5.27 -12.64 -0.44
N ARG A 6 -4.38 -13.33 0.28
CA ARG A 6 -3.35 -14.15 -0.35
C ARG A 6 -3.94 -15.27 -1.20
N LYS A 7 -5.03 -15.88 -0.73
CA LYS A 7 -5.76 -16.89 -1.50
C LYS A 7 -6.32 -16.31 -2.79
N LEU A 8 -6.93 -15.12 -2.72
CA LEU A 8 -7.46 -14.46 -3.92
C LEU A 8 -6.36 -14.06 -4.91
N VAL A 9 -5.24 -13.56 -4.42
CA VAL A 9 -4.10 -13.20 -5.28
C VAL A 9 -3.62 -14.42 -6.06
N THR A 10 -3.57 -15.57 -5.42
CA THR A 10 -3.19 -16.83 -6.08
C THR A 10 -4.28 -17.29 -7.05
N GLU A 11 -5.54 -17.31 -6.62
CA GLU A 11 -6.68 -17.74 -7.43
C GLU A 11 -6.83 -16.89 -8.70
N TYR A 12 -6.66 -15.60 -8.58
CA TYR A 12 -6.78 -14.67 -9.70
C TYR A 12 -5.50 -14.57 -10.55
N ASP A 13 -4.42 -15.23 -10.11
CA ASP A 13 -3.09 -15.10 -10.73
C ASP A 13 -2.69 -13.64 -10.89
N LEU A 14 -2.90 -12.88 -9.82
CA LEU A 14 -2.79 -11.40 -9.86
C LEU A 14 -1.39 -10.91 -10.19
N ASN A 15 -0.36 -11.71 -9.89
CA ASN A 15 1.03 -11.33 -10.16
C ASN A 15 1.47 -11.59 -11.60
N SER A 16 0.60 -12.18 -12.43
CA SER A 16 0.92 -12.41 -13.84
C SER A 16 0.94 -11.10 -14.61
N GLN A 17 1.67 -11.09 -15.73
CA GLN A 17 1.87 -9.89 -16.54
C GLN A 17 0.56 -9.36 -17.14
N ASP A 18 -0.35 -10.25 -17.51
CA ASP A 18 -1.63 -9.86 -18.11
C ASP A 18 -2.64 -9.29 -17.09
N LYS A 19 -2.32 -9.33 -15.80
CA LYS A 19 -3.15 -8.77 -14.71
C LYS A 19 -2.58 -7.44 -14.17
N GLU A 20 -1.62 -6.86 -14.86
CA GLU A 20 -0.92 -5.67 -14.40
C GLU A 20 -1.87 -4.53 -14.04
N ARG A 21 -2.88 -4.27 -14.88
CA ARG A 21 -3.81 -3.17 -14.63
C ARG A 21 -4.60 -3.35 -13.35
N ILE A 22 -5.18 -4.53 -13.15
CA ILE A 22 -5.95 -4.83 -11.92
C ILE A 22 -5.04 -4.76 -10.71
N ARG A 23 -3.81 -5.29 -10.84
CA ARG A 23 -2.84 -5.29 -9.76
C ARG A 23 -2.49 -3.87 -9.31
N TYR A 24 -2.18 -2.97 -10.23
CA TYR A 24 -1.86 -1.58 -9.87
C TYR A 24 -3.07 -0.82 -9.35
N GLU A 25 -4.26 -1.05 -9.91
CA GLU A 25 -5.49 -0.45 -9.39
C GLU A 25 -5.75 -0.89 -7.94
N PHE A 26 -5.54 -2.17 -7.65
CA PHE A 26 -5.66 -2.69 -6.29
C PHE A 26 -4.61 -2.06 -5.36
N CYS A 27 -3.37 -2.02 -5.81
CA CYS A 27 -2.29 -1.39 -5.04
C CYS A 27 -2.59 0.07 -4.72
N PHE A 28 -3.08 0.81 -5.71
CA PHE A 28 -3.46 2.21 -5.51
C PHE A 28 -4.59 2.33 -4.50
N ALA A 29 -5.61 1.47 -4.59
CA ALA A 29 -6.72 1.47 -3.64
C ALA A 29 -6.24 1.26 -2.20
N CYS A 30 -5.30 0.33 -1.99
CA CYS A 30 -4.70 0.11 -0.67
C CYS A 30 -3.95 1.34 -0.18
N ALA A 31 -3.15 1.97 -1.05
CA ALA A 31 -2.42 3.18 -0.71
C ALA A 31 -3.35 4.35 -0.40
N SER A 32 -4.46 4.47 -1.11
CA SER A 32 -5.46 5.51 -0.90
C SER A 32 -6.07 5.45 0.50
N ARG A 33 -6.21 4.25 1.06
CA ARG A 33 -6.79 4.07 2.38
C ARG A 33 -5.88 4.56 3.50
N ILE A 34 -4.59 4.74 3.22
CA ILE A 34 -3.63 5.20 4.24
C ILE A 34 -2.88 6.47 3.81
N GLN A 35 -3.33 7.15 2.76
CA GLN A 35 -2.66 8.35 2.26
C GLN A 35 -2.55 9.43 3.34
N HIS A 36 -3.54 9.52 4.22
CA HIS A 36 -3.57 10.48 5.32
C HIS A 36 -2.47 10.23 6.36
N LEU A 37 -1.82 9.08 6.34
CA LEU A 37 -0.71 8.74 7.23
C LEU A 37 0.66 9.09 6.63
N LEU A 38 0.72 9.43 5.35
CA LEU A 38 1.96 9.84 4.69
C LEU A 38 2.36 11.23 5.19
N GLU A 39 3.57 11.35 5.69
CA GLU A 39 4.08 12.61 6.26
C GLU A 39 5.09 13.32 5.36
N GLN A 40 5.94 12.54 4.68
CA GLN A 40 7.00 13.13 3.87
C GLN A 40 6.46 13.67 2.55
N GLU A 41 6.91 14.88 2.20
CA GLU A 41 6.51 15.55 0.96
C GLU A 41 6.79 14.71 -0.28
N LYS A 42 7.93 14.03 -0.31
CA LYS A 42 8.29 13.14 -1.43
C LYS A 42 7.36 11.95 -1.54
N ALA A 43 6.87 11.43 -0.42
CA ALA A 43 5.89 10.35 -0.42
C ALA A 43 4.53 10.82 -0.93
N LEU A 44 4.09 11.99 -0.50
CA LEU A 44 2.84 12.59 -0.97
C LEU A 44 2.90 12.91 -2.47
N SER A 45 4.03 13.41 -2.94
CA SER A 45 4.26 13.65 -4.37
C SER A 45 4.22 12.35 -5.16
N ALA A 46 4.86 11.30 -4.65
CA ALA A 46 4.85 9.97 -5.29
C ALA A 46 3.44 9.39 -5.37
N TYR A 47 2.64 9.57 -4.33
CA TYR A 47 1.24 9.15 -4.34
C TYR A 47 0.45 9.83 -5.47
N ARG A 48 0.62 11.13 -5.63
CA ARG A 48 -0.03 11.89 -6.70
C ARG A 48 0.46 11.45 -8.07
N ASP A 49 1.75 11.20 -8.23
CA ASP A 49 2.33 10.71 -9.48
C ASP A 49 1.81 9.32 -9.83
N PHE A 50 1.60 8.47 -8.84
CA PHE A 50 1.02 7.14 -9.04
C PHE A 50 -0.41 7.26 -9.57
N GLU A 51 -1.21 8.13 -9.00
CA GLU A 51 -2.55 8.41 -9.49
C GLU A 51 -2.51 8.91 -10.94
N ASP A 52 -1.61 9.84 -11.24
CA ASP A 52 -1.44 10.38 -12.58
C ASP A 52 -1.06 9.29 -13.59
N TYR A 53 -0.20 8.36 -13.20
CA TYR A 53 0.16 7.23 -14.04
C TYR A 53 -1.07 6.36 -14.37
N LEU A 54 -1.89 6.05 -13.38
CA LEU A 54 -3.08 5.24 -13.57
C LEU A 54 -4.13 5.94 -14.45
N ARG A 55 -4.14 7.27 -14.43
CA ARG A 55 -5.04 8.07 -15.27
C ARG A 55 -4.47 8.37 -16.66
N GLY A 56 -3.25 7.92 -16.95
CA GLY A 56 -2.61 8.09 -18.24
C GLY A 56 -1.86 9.41 -18.41
N SER A 57 -1.65 10.19 -17.33
CA SER A 57 -0.96 11.47 -17.39
C SER A 57 0.55 11.37 -17.16
N LEU A 58 1.04 10.20 -16.78
CA LEU A 58 2.47 9.92 -16.59
C LEU A 58 2.85 8.80 -17.53
N ASP A 59 3.99 8.92 -18.24
CA ASP A 59 4.42 7.87 -19.15
C ASP A 59 5.18 6.75 -18.44
N GLN A 60 5.45 5.66 -19.17
CA GLN A 60 6.10 4.48 -18.62
C GLN A 60 7.52 4.78 -18.10
N ALA A 61 8.28 5.60 -18.82
CA ALA A 61 9.65 5.97 -18.42
C ALA A 61 9.65 6.75 -17.10
N GLN A 62 8.70 7.67 -16.94
CA GLN A 62 8.52 8.43 -15.71
C GLN A 62 8.11 7.52 -14.57
N PHE A 63 7.24 6.55 -14.84
CA PHE A 63 6.78 5.60 -13.82
C PHE A 63 7.92 4.70 -13.32
N VAL A 64 8.79 4.22 -14.23
CA VAL A 64 9.96 3.42 -13.85
C VAL A 64 10.88 4.21 -12.90
N LYS A 65 11.10 5.49 -13.18
CA LYS A 65 11.88 6.37 -12.29
C LYS A 65 11.19 6.53 -10.92
N LEU A 66 9.88 6.65 -10.92
CA LEU A 66 9.08 6.75 -9.70
C LEU A 66 9.24 5.49 -8.85
N GLN A 67 9.22 4.31 -9.47
CA GLN A 67 9.38 3.03 -8.77
C GLN A 67 10.71 2.96 -8.02
N THR A 68 11.79 3.44 -8.62
CA THR A 68 13.10 3.46 -7.98
C THR A 68 13.16 4.52 -6.88
N SER A 69 12.68 5.73 -7.15
CA SER A 69 12.81 6.84 -6.21
C SER A 69 11.99 6.63 -4.93
N ILE A 70 10.81 6.03 -5.03
CA ILE A 70 9.98 5.80 -3.84
C ILE A 70 10.59 4.76 -2.91
N LEU A 71 11.30 3.77 -3.44
CA LEU A 71 12.03 2.81 -2.62
C LEU A 71 13.12 3.51 -1.80
N GLU A 72 13.82 4.47 -2.39
CA GLU A 72 14.83 5.25 -1.66
C GLU A 72 14.20 6.09 -0.56
N VAL A 73 13.05 6.72 -0.83
CA VAL A 73 12.32 7.51 0.18
C VAL A 73 11.92 6.62 1.35
N ALA A 74 11.35 5.45 1.09
CA ALA A 74 10.92 4.52 2.13
C ALA A 74 12.11 4.04 2.97
N ASN A 75 13.22 3.68 2.31
CA ASN A 75 14.40 3.15 3.00
C ASN A 75 15.12 4.22 3.84
N ARG A 76 14.96 5.49 3.52
CA ARG A 76 15.54 6.62 4.27
C ARG A 76 14.61 7.15 5.34
N HIS A 77 13.34 6.76 5.33
CA HIS A 77 12.38 7.20 6.34
C HIS A 77 12.72 6.51 7.66
N GLN A 78 13.25 7.29 8.60
CA GLN A 78 13.71 6.74 9.86
C GLN A 78 12.54 6.36 10.76
N GLY A 79 12.68 5.24 11.44
CA GLY A 79 11.75 4.79 12.46
C GLY A 79 11.67 5.78 13.61
N SER A 80 10.62 5.69 14.39
CA SER A 80 10.27 6.67 15.40
C SER A 80 10.51 6.19 16.81
N THR A 81 10.84 7.14 17.68
CA THR A 81 10.83 6.99 19.12
C THR A 81 9.54 7.51 19.75
N SER A 82 8.53 7.86 18.97
CA SER A 82 7.27 8.38 19.50
C SER A 82 6.53 7.32 20.30
N LEU A 83 6.01 7.73 21.47
CA LEU A 83 5.31 6.81 22.39
C LEU A 83 3.94 6.40 21.85
N ASP A 84 3.32 7.21 21.01
CA ASP A 84 2.00 6.95 20.46
C ASP A 84 2.01 6.14 19.16
N GLY A 85 3.19 5.83 18.62
CA GLY A 85 3.33 5.08 17.39
C GLY A 85 3.06 5.84 16.11
N THR A 86 2.78 7.15 16.18
CA THR A 86 2.39 7.96 15.02
C THR A 86 3.42 7.90 13.89
N LYS A 87 4.70 8.01 14.23
CA LYS A 87 5.76 7.96 13.20
C LYS A 87 5.96 6.56 12.65
N HIS A 88 5.69 5.50 13.42
CA HIS A 88 5.70 4.14 12.90
C HIS A 88 4.61 3.93 11.86
N SER A 89 3.42 4.53 12.08
CA SER A 89 2.36 4.53 11.08
C SER A 89 2.84 5.20 9.79
N ALA A 90 3.52 6.34 9.88
CA ALA A 90 4.03 7.06 8.72
C ALA A 90 5.10 6.26 7.96
N VAL A 91 6.02 5.60 8.68
CA VAL A 91 7.04 4.74 8.07
C VAL A 91 6.38 3.57 7.33
N SER A 92 5.46 2.88 8.00
CA SER A 92 4.74 1.74 7.40
C SER A 92 3.88 2.17 6.21
N ALA A 93 3.25 3.36 6.28
CA ALA A 93 2.48 3.92 5.17
C ALA A 93 3.39 4.20 3.97
N THR A 94 4.59 4.71 4.20
CA THR A 94 5.56 4.95 3.11
C THR A 94 6.00 3.64 2.46
N TYR A 95 6.22 2.58 3.25
CA TYR A 95 6.51 1.25 2.70
C TYR A 95 5.32 0.66 1.95
N ALA A 96 4.09 0.89 2.42
CA ALA A 96 2.90 0.47 1.70
C ALA A 96 2.85 1.12 0.31
N LEU A 97 3.10 2.43 0.26
CA LEU A 97 3.12 3.17 -1.00
C LEU A 97 4.23 2.68 -1.94
N ALA A 98 5.44 2.46 -1.40
CA ALA A 98 6.57 1.97 -2.21
C ALA A 98 6.26 0.60 -2.82
N ASN A 99 5.66 -0.30 -2.04
CA ASN A 99 5.25 -1.61 -2.55
C ASN A 99 4.10 -1.49 -3.56
N ALA A 100 3.16 -0.58 -3.32
CA ALA A 100 2.06 -0.34 -4.25
C ALA A 100 2.56 0.13 -5.62
N ILE A 101 3.45 1.11 -5.63
CA ILE A 101 4.03 1.66 -6.87
C ILE A 101 4.86 0.59 -7.59
N ASN A 102 5.45 -0.35 -6.87
CA ASN A 102 6.22 -1.44 -7.45
C ASN A 102 5.39 -2.68 -7.78
N GLY A 103 4.06 -2.63 -7.61
CA GLY A 103 3.16 -3.70 -8.00
C GLY A 103 3.18 -4.91 -7.08
N ASN A 104 3.66 -4.76 -5.85
CA ASN A 104 3.71 -5.82 -4.86
C ASN A 104 2.41 -5.82 -4.05
N ALA A 105 1.36 -6.44 -4.59
CA ALA A 105 0.00 -6.32 -4.09
C ALA A 105 -0.16 -6.77 -2.64
N VAL A 106 0.36 -7.96 -2.30
CA VAL A 106 0.24 -8.49 -0.93
C VAL A 106 1.00 -7.61 0.06
N ALA A 107 2.24 -7.24 -0.27
CA ALA A 107 3.05 -6.40 0.60
C ALA A 107 2.42 -5.01 0.80
N ALA A 108 1.92 -4.41 -0.29
CA ALA A 108 1.24 -3.12 -0.21
C ALA A 108 0.04 -3.18 0.74
N ALA A 109 -0.79 -4.21 0.61
CA ALA A 109 -1.96 -4.39 1.45
C ALA A 109 -1.59 -4.62 2.92
N GLU A 110 -0.59 -5.47 3.16
CA GLU A 110 -0.21 -5.81 4.53
C GLU A 110 0.46 -4.65 5.26
N TYR A 111 1.34 -3.89 4.58
CA TYR A 111 1.90 -2.67 5.16
C TYR A 111 0.83 -1.60 5.39
N ALA A 112 -0.13 -1.47 4.48
CA ALA A 112 -1.24 -0.52 4.65
C ALA A 112 -2.07 -0.86 5.89
N ALA A 113 -2.42 -2.14 6.08
CA ALA A 113 -3.15 -2.58 7.26
C ALA A 113 -2.34 -2.34 8.54
N TYR A 114 -1.06 -2.66 8.51
CA TYR A 114 -0.18 -2.46 9.65
C TYR A 114 -0.08 -0.97 10.03
N SER A 115 0.09 -0.09 9.04
CA SER A 115 0.18 1.35 9.31
C SER A 115 -1.12 1.88 9.92
N LYS A 116 -2.26 1.41 9.44
CA LYS A 116 -3.57 1.82 9.96
C LYS A 116 -3.77 1.35 11.41
N VAL A 117 -3.41 0.11 11.70
CA VAL A 117 -3.53 -0.45 13.04
C VAL A 117 -2.59 0.24 14.02
N TYR A 118 -1.37 0.58 13.59
CA TYR A 118 -0.45 1.38 14.39
C TYR A 118 -1.04 2.75 14.76
N GLY A 119 -1.89 3.30 13.90
CA GLY A 119 -2.59 4.55 14.17
C GLY A 119 -3.54 4.48 15.36
N TYR A 120 -3.95 3.27 15.75
CA TYR A 120 -4.78 3.06 16.95
C TYR A 120 -3.94 2.94 18.23
N GLY A 121 -2.60 2.82 18.10
CA GLY A 121 -1.66 2.59 19.18
C GLY A 121 -0.82 1.35 18.92
N GLY A 122 0.47 1.38 19.34
CA GLY A 122 1.40 0.29 19.06
C GLY A 122 0.95 -1.07 19.60
N TYR A 123 0.21 -1.09 20.71
CA TYR A 123 -0.31 -2.33 21.30
C TYR A 123 -1.29 -3.07 20.37
N ALA A 124 -2.03 -2.34 19.54
CA ALA A 124 -3.03 -2.94 18.65
C ALA A 124 -2.39 -3.85 17.59
N THR A 125 -1.13 -3.63 17.24
CA THR A 125 -0.43 -4.42 16.22
C THR A 125 -0.19 -5.87 16.67
N ASN A 126 -0.26 -6.15 17.95
CA ASN A 126 -0.11 -7.50 18.50
C ASN A 126 -1.44 -8.25 18.67
N ASP A 127 -2.56 -7.55 18.42
CA ASP A 127 -3.89 -8.14 18.48
C ASP A 127 -4.38 -8.43 17.07
N LEU A 128 -4.51 -9.71 16.72
CA LEU A 128 -4.93 -10.14 15.40
C LEU A 128 -6.30 -9.60 15.01
N ASP A 129 -7.20 -9.42 15.99
CA ASP A 129 -8.54 -8.89 15.74
C ASP A 129 -8.51 -7.43 15.25
N SER A 130 -7.47 -6.68 15.58
CA SER A 130 -7.31 -5.29 15.14
C SER A 130 -7.20 -5.14 13.63
N TYR A 131 -6.78 -6.20 12.92
CA TYR A 131 -6.60 -6.18 11.47
C TYR A 131 -7.83 -6.57 10.68
N GLN A 132 -8.83 -7.20 11.31
CA GLN A 132 -9.92 -7.87 10.59
C GLN A 132 -10.73 -6.93 9.71
N GLU A 133 -11.04 -5.74 10.19
CA GLU A 133 -11.81 -4.76 9.43
C GLU A 133 -11.08 -4.34 8.15
N GLU A 134 -9.80 -4.01 8.26
CA GLU A 134 -9.01 -3.58 7.10
C GLU A 134 -8.77 -4.74 6.14
N TYR A 135 -8.49 -5.93 6.67
CA TYR A 135 -8.31 -7.12 5.84
C TYR A 135 -9.57 -7.43 5.02
N ALA A 136 -10.74 -7.33 5.65
CA ALA A 136 -12.01 -7.56 4.96
C ALA A 136 -12.25 -6.53 3.86
N GLU A 137 -11.92 -5.26 4.11
CA GLU A 137 -12.05 -4.21 3.10
C GLU A 137 -11.12 -4.44 1.90
N GLN A 138 -9.90 -4.88 2.14
CA GLN A 138 -8.94 -5.18 1.08
C GLN A 138 -9.44 -6.32 0.19
N VAL A 139 -9.98 -7.37 0.78
CA VAL A 139 -10.58 -8.49 0.04
C VAL A 139 -11.76 -8.01 -0.81
N LYS A 140 -12.62 -7.19 -0.23
CA LYS A 140 -13.78 -6.62 -0.92
C LYS A 140 -13.37 -5.78 -2.11
N ILE A 141 -12.34 -4.94 -1.96
CA ILE A 141 -11.81 -4.10 -3.03
C ILE A 141 -11.30 -4.96 -4.19
N LEU A 142 -10.51 -6.00 -3.90
CA LEU A 142 -9.96 -6.86 -4.94
C LEU A 142 -11.06 -7.60 -5.70
N ARG A 143 -12.05 -8.14 -4.99
CA ARG A 143 -13.18 -8.82 -5.63
C ARG A 143 -13.96 -7.89 -6.53
N LYS A 144 -14.18 -6.65 -6.10
CA LYS A 144 -14.88 -5.66 -6.91
C LYS A 144 -14.12 -5.34 -8.20
N LEU A 145 -12.82 -5.10 -8.11
CA LEU A 145 -11.98 -4.84 -9.26
C LEU A 145 -11.96 -6.01 -10.24
N TRP A 146 -11.91 -7.23 -9.70
CA TRP A 146 -11.90 -8.44 -10.53
C TRP A 146 -13.20 -8.61 -11.32
N ASN A 147 -14.33 -8.22 -10.75
CA ASN A 147 -15.64 -8.42 -11.35
C ASN A 147 -16.09 -7.24 -12.24
N GLU A 148 -15.28 -6.20 -12.35
CA GLU A 148 -15.53 -5.09 -13.30
C GLU A 148 -15.10 -5.42 -14.75
#